data_073acfc6a6a64a7f7bb847f8ce9cf04d
#
_entry.id   073acfc6a6a64a7f7bb847f8ce9cf04d
#
_cell.length_a   1.000
_cell.length_b   1.000
_cell.length_c   1.000
_cell.angle_alpha   90.00
_cell.angle_beta   90.00
_cell.angle_gamma   90.00
#
_symmetry.space_group_name_H-M   'P 1'
#
loop_
_entity.id
_entity.type
_entity.pdbx_description
1 polymer ?
#
loop_
_entity_poly.entity_id
_entity_poly.type
_entity_poly.pdbx_seq_one_letter_code
_entity_poly.pdbx_strand_id
1 'polypeptide(L)'
;MKSFHIEISESKECPDVTIVYLKGKMGHGTIKKIRETFNTIVQGEKVFVVADMSGVEYLSSASVGELMGCRTSLLEKDGELVLCALKLEVLETLTALDADKIFKVYKDVRSAVNLYFWEFQNKVERVSLTFPSQLSFVPAVRQLIRRIAEQKEYTSKDAFRIETIVDEICNNAVEHGSKTDGKEVQVSVAIDRHKIEIAISNTSDPEKVEILKNISKYLSSPKISFHDKRGRGLALVKMLSNDFKIDNSDIGTCVHVTKIREE
;
A
#
# COMPACT_ATOMS: atom_id res chain seq x y z
N MET A 1 -9.68 -35.41 -24.69
CA MET A 1 -8.73 -34.36 -24.22
C MET A 1 -9.49 -33.04 -24.14
N LYS A 2 -9.52 -32.39 -22.98
CA LYS A 2 -10.15 -31.06 -22.87
C LYS A 2 -9.35 -30.07 -23.74
N SER A 3 -10.04 -29.43 -24.68
CA SER A 3 -9.43 -28.39 -25.54
C SER A 3 -9.03 -27.17 -24.72
N PHE A 4 -7.95 -26.51 -25.12
CA PHE A 4 -7.55 -25.24 -24.51
C PHE A 4 -8.56 -24.12 -24.82
N HIS A 5 -8.95 -23.40 -23.79
CA HIS A 5 -9.96 -22.34 -23.86
C HIS A 5 -9.37 -21.03 -23.33
N ILE A 6 -9.68 -19.93 -23.99
CA ILE A 6 -9.42 -18.56 -23.53
C ILE A 6 -10.74 -17.80 -23.56
N GLU A 7 -11.05 -17.10 -22.49
CA GLU A 7 -12.18 -16.19 -22.37
C GLU A 7 -11.67 -14.84 -21.84
N ILE A 8 -12.18 -13.75 -22.36
CA ILE A 8 -11.82 -12.39 -21.96
C ILE A 8 -13.05 -11.74 -21.32
N SER A 9 -12.87 -11.09 -20.19
CA SER A 9 -13.88 -10.24 -19.59
C SER A 9 -13.25 -9.00 -18.95
N GLU A 10 -14.07 -8.02 -18.65
CA GLU A 10 -13.67 -6.89 -17.80
C GLU A 10 -13.88 -7.25 -16.32
N SER A 11 -13.02 -6.71 -15.45
CA SER A 11 -13.24 -6.85 -14.02
C SER A 11 -14.49 -6.08 -13.59
N LYS A 12 -15.36 -6.72 -12.82
CA LYS A 12 -16.54 -6.05 -12.25
C LYS A 12 -16.19 -4.97 -11.23
N GLU A 13 -15.06 -5.15 -10.53
CA GLU A 13 -14.57 -4.22 -9.51
C GLU A 13 -13.77 -3.07 -10.11
N CYS A 14 -13.13 -3.30 -11.27
CA CYS A 14 -12.33 -2.30 -11.99
C CYS A 14 -12.43 -2.49 -13.51
N PRO A 15 -13.27 -1.72 -14.22
CA PRO A 15 -13.45 -1.85 -15.67
C PRO A 15 -12.18 -1.62 -16.49
N ASP A 16 -11.15 -0.99 -15.92
CA ASP A 16 -9.86 -0.76 -16.59
C ASP A 16 -8.97 -2.00 -16.61
N VAL A 17 -9.33 -3.04 -15.86
CA VAL A 17 -8.61 -4.31 -15.79
C VAL A 17 -9.27 -5.36 -16.66
N THR A 18 -8.51 -5.90 -17.60
CA THR A 18 -8.91 -7.05 -18.42
C THR A 18 -8.58 -8.36 -17.71
N ILE A 19 -9.56 -9.25 -17.57
CA ILE A 19 -9.36 -10.59 -17.03
C ILE A 19 -9.35 -11.59 -18.18
N VAL A 20 -8.29 -12.40 -18.26
CA VAL A 20 -8.14 -13.47 -19.24
C VAL A 20 -8.21 -14.82 -18.52
N TYR A 21 -9.31 -15.53 -18.68
CA TYR A 21 -9.48 -16.87 -18.13
C TYR A 21 -8.84 -17.92 -19.04
N LEU A 22 -7.86 -18.64 -18.50
CA LEU A 22 -7.14 -19.70 -19.22
C LEU A 22 -7.53 -21.06 -18.66
N LYS A 23 -7.90 -22.00 -19.54
CA LYS A 23 -8.36 -23.33 -19.12
C LYS A 23 -7.83 -24.43 -20.05
N GLY A 24 -7.38 -25.55 -19.44
CA GLY A 24 -6.88 -26.71 -20.13
C GLY A 24 -5.36 -26.79 -20.18
N LYS A 25 -4.81 -27.46 -21.19
CA LYS A 25 -3.36 -27.66 -21.33
C LYS A 25 -2.76 -26.61 -22.24
N MET A 26 -1.81 -25.81 -21.72
CA MET A 26 -1.08 -24.81 -22.46
C MET A 26 0.22 -25.41 -23.03
N GLY A 27 0.10 -26.01 -24.20
CA GLY A 27 1.22 -26.61 -24.94
C GLY A 27 1.54 -25.82 -26.21
N HIS A 28 2.47 -26.36 -27.01
CA HIS A 28 2.95 -25.72 -28.24
C HIS A 28 1.82 -25.34 -29.21
N GLY A 29 0.78 -26.18 -29.33
CA GLY A 29 -0.38 -25.93 -30.22
C GLY A 29 -1.29 -24.77 -29.78
N THR A 30 -1.10 -24.21 -28.57
CA THR A 30 -1.94 -23.12 -28.06
C THR A 30 -1.29 -21.75 -28.20
N ILE A 31 0.00 -21.67 -28.53
CA ILE A 31 0.80 -20.43 -28.62
C ILE A 31 0.16 -19.42 -29.56
N LYS A 32 -0.24 -19.84 -30.75
CA LYS A 32 -0.85 -18.96 -31.75
C LYS A 32 -2.12 -18.29 -31.18
N LYS A 33 -2.99 -19.06 -30.50
CA LYS A 33 -4.22 -18.55 -29.92
C LYS A 33 -3.95 -17.57 -28.78
N ILE A 34 -2.94 -17.85 -27.93
CA ILE A 34 -2.51 -16.95 -26.85
C ILE A 34 -2.06 -15.63 -27.46
N ARG A 35 -1.13 -15.66 -28.42
CA ARG A 35 -0.59 -14.48 -29.10
C ARG A 35 -1.68 -13.63 -29.73
N GLU A 36 -2.58 -14.22 -30.52
CA GLU A 36 -3.68 -13.52 -31.18
C GLU A 36 -4.58 -12.83 -30.17
N THR A 37 -4.91 -13.51 -29.06
CA THR A 37 -5.73 -12.95 -27.98
C THR A 37 -5.06 -11.76 -27.32
N PHE A 38 -3.79 -11.88 -26.93
CA PHE A 38 -3.07 -10.79 -26.29
C PHE A 38 -2.78 -9.64 -27.24
N ASN A 39 -2.51 -9.89 -28.51
CA ASN A 39 -2.37 -8.82 -29.51
C ASN A 39 -3.64 -7.98 -29.63
N THR A 40 -4.82 -8.59 -29.55
CA THR A 40 -6.09 -7.85 -29.54
C THR A 40 -6.20 -6.98 -28.29
N ILE A 41 -5.79 -7.47 -27.12
CA ILE A 41 -5.78 -6.71 -25.87
C ILE A 41 -4.78 -5.54 -25.95
N VAL A 42 -3.56 -5.78 -26.42
CA VAL A 42 -2.51 -4.76 -26.59
C VAL A 42 -2.92 -3.64 -27.55
N GLN A 43 -3.74 -3.94 -28.56
CA GLN A 43 -4.29 -2.92 -29.46
C GLN A 43 -5.40 -2.07 -28.82
N GLY A 44 -5.99 -2.53 -27.72
CA GLY A 44 -6.99 -1.81 -26.95
C GLY A 44 -6.38 -0.77 -26.00
N GLU A 45 -7.24 -0.07 -25.26
CA GLU A 45 -6.84 0.94 -24.28
C GLU A 45 -6.56 0.34 -22.90
N LYS A 46 -7.09 -0.87 -22.61
CA LYS A 46 -7.01 -1.54 -21.32
C LYS A 46 -5.84 -2.52 -21.29
N VAL A 47 -4.69 -2.03 -20.96
CA VAL A 47 -3.42 -2.78 -21.03
C VAL A 47 -2.98 -3.43 -19.72
N PHE A 48 -3.79 -3.30 -18.66
CA PHE A 48 -3.57 -4.08 -17.43
C PHE A 48 -4.36 -5.39 -17.49
N VAL A 49 -3.64 -6.52 -17.47
CA VAL A 49 -4.20 -7.84 -17.70
C VAL A 49 -3.94 -8.77 -16.51
N VAL A 50 -5.00 -9.37 -16.02
CA VAL A 50 -4.96 -10.46 -15.03
C VAL A 50 -5.26 -11.78 -15.73
N ALA A 51 -4.28 -12.66 -15.81
CA ALA A 51 -4.47 -14.03 -16.33
C ALA A 51 -4.88 -14.97 -15.18
N ASP A 52 -6.13 -15.39 -15.17
CA ASP A 52 -6.64 -16.43 -14.27
C ASP A 52 -6.22 -17.80 -14.77
N MET A 53 -5.29 -18.42 -14.02
CA MET A 53 -4.70 -19.72 -14.33
C MET A 53 -5.40 -20.88 -13.60
N SER A 54 -6.52 -20.65 -12.89
CA SER A 54 -7.20 -21.66 -12.08
C SER A 54 -7.62 -22.89 -12.89
N GLY A 55 -7.96 -22.68 -14.16
CA GLY A 55 -8.34 -23.72 -15.11
C GLY A 55 -7.17 -24.40 -15.83
N VAL A 56 -5.92 -23.91 -15.66
CA VAL A 56 -4.75 -24.48 -16.34
C VAL A 56 -4.32 -25.78 -15.66
N GLU A 57 -4.16 -26.84 -16.45
CA GLU A 57 -3.78 -28.17 -16.00
C GLU A 57 -2.29 -28.48 -16.30
N TYR A 58 -1.72 -27.81 -17.29
CA TYR A 58 -0.34 -27.99 -17.73
C TYR A 58 0.15 -26.74 -18.44
N LEU A 59 1.40 -26.39 -18.22
CA LEU A 59 2.08 -25.24 -18.82
C LEU A 59 3.43 -25.67 -19.41
N SER A 60 3.61 -25.54 -20.73
CA SER A 60 4.90 -25.82 -21.37
C SER A 60 5.83 -24.61 -21.30
N SER A 61 7.16 -24.85 -21.38
CA SER A 61 8.18 -23.79 -21.46
C SER A 61 7.94 -22.82 -22.64
N ALA A 62 7.46 -23.34 -23.78
CA ALA A 62 7.10 -22.49 -24.92
C ALA A 62 5.92 -21.58 -24.64
N SER A 63 4.93 -22.04 -23.85
CA SER A 63 3.80 -21.20 -23.42
C SER A 63 4.22 -20.16 -22.37
N VAL A 64 5.17 -20.48 -21.49
CA VAL A 64 5.78 -19.50 -20.58
C VAL A 64 6.48 -18.40 -21.37
N GLY A 65 7.32 -18.76 -22.35
CA GLY A 65 7.98 -17.79 -23.24
C GLY A 65 6.98 -16.90 -23.99
N GLU A 66 5.85 -17.46 -24.44
CA GLU A 66 4.81 -16.65 -25.09
C GLU A 66 4.16 -15.67 -24.12
N LEU A 67 3.84 -16.08 -22.90
CA LEU A 67 3.31 -15.17 -21.86
C LEU A 67 4.32 -14.06 -21.52
N MET A 68 5.63 -14.36 -21.49
CA MET A 68 6.68 -13.35 -21.33
C MET A 68 6.66 -12.33 -22.47
N GLY A 69 6.55 -12.79 -23.73
CA GLY A 69 6.39 -11.91 -24.89
C GLY A 69 5.14 -11.04 -24.80
N CYS A 70 4.00 -11.60 -24.40
CA CYS A 70 2.76 -10.84 -24.16
C CYS A 70 2.95 -9.78 -23.10
N ARG A 71 3.62 -10.10 -21.98
CA ARG A 71 3.92 -9.14 -20.92
C ARG A 71 4.79 -7.99 -21.42
N THR A 72 5.85 -8.31 -22.19
CA THR A 72 6.73 -7.28 -22.79
C THR A 72 5.94 -6.31 -23.65
N SER A 73 5.06 -6.81 -24.52
CA SER A 73 4.21 -5.95 -25.35
C SER A 73 3.23 -5.08 -24.58
N LEU A 74 2.75 -5.54 -23.42
CA LEU A 74 1.91 -4.73 -22.53
C LEU A 74 2.74 -3.66 -21.81
N LEU A 75 3.94 -4.00 -21.34
CA LEU A 75 4.86 -3.05 -20.68
C LEU A 75 5.27 -1.90 -21.61
N GLU A 76 5.42 -2.14 -22.92
CA GLU A 76 5.69 -1.08 -23.91
C GLU A 76 4.56 -0.04 -24.00
N LYS A 77 3.39 -0.34 -23.44
CA LYS A 77 2.22 0.56 -23.36
C LYS A 77 1.88 0.94 -21.92
N ASP A 78 2.85 0.93 -21.03
CA ASP A 78 2.65 1.20 -19.60
C ASP A 78 1.62 0.27 -18.93
N GLY A 79 1.42 -0.92 -19.49
CA GLY A 79 0.54 -1.96 -18.95
C GLY A 79 1.29 -3.00 -18.13
N GLU A 80 0.59 -4.05 -17.71
CA GLU A 80 1.19 -5.17 -16.98
C GLU A 80 0.39 -6.46 -17.23
N LEU A 81 1.08 -7.61 -17.17
CA LEU A 81 0.49 -8.93 -17.12
C LEU A 81 0.81 -9.60 -15.79
N VAL A 82 -0.21 -9.81 -14.99
CA VAL A 82 -0.08 -10.56 -13.74
C VAL A 82 -0.80 -11.91 -13.83
N LEU A 83 -0.29 -12.90 -13.12
CA LEU A 83 -0.87 -14.23 -13.08
C LEU A 83 -1.56 -14.46 -11.73
N CYS A 84 -2.66 -15.19 -11.71
CA CYS A 84 -3.31 -15.54 -10.46
C CYS A 84 -3.91 -16.96 -10.47
N ALA A 85 -4.19 -17.45 -9.26
CA ALA A 85 -4.84 -18.72 -9.00
C ALA A 85 -4.14 -19.94 -9.64
N LEU A 86 -2.80 -19.94 -9.62
CA LEU A 86 -2.00 -21.03 -10.16
C LEU A 86 -2.15 -22.29 -9.31
N LYS A 87 -2.25 -23.44 -9.97
CA LYS A 87 -2.06 -24.74 -9.32
C LYS A 87 -0.59 -24.99 -9.01
N LEU A 88 -0.31 -25.85 -8.04
CA LEU A 88 1.05 -26.11 -7.59
C LEU A 88 1.96 -26.56 -8.74
N GLU A 89 1.50 -27.48 -9.59
CA GLU A 89 2.28 -28.02 -10.71
C GLU A 89 2.61 -26.93 -11.77
N VAL A 90 1.70 -25.97 -11.94
CA VAL A 90 1.90 -24.83 -12.85
C VAL A 90 2.90 -23.85 -12.25
N LEU A 91 2.82 -23.59 -10.94
CA LEU A 91 3.77 -22.73 -10.22
C LEU A 91 5.17 -23.35 -10.22
N GLU A 92 5.29 -24.65 -9.97
CA GLU A 92 6.57 -25.39 -10.04
C GLU A 92 7.22 -25.25 -11.44
N THR A 93 6.41 -25.30 -12.51
CA THR A 93 6.90 -25.07 -13.87
C THR A 93 7.44 -23.65 -14.06
N LEU A 94 6.76 -22.63 -13.54
CA LEU A 94 7.23 -21.23 -13.60
C LEU A 94 8.54 -21.07 -12.83
N THR A 95 8.61 -21.62 -11.62
CA THR A 95 9.81 -21.53 -10.76
C THR A 95 11.01 -22.26 -11.39
N ALA A 96 10.80 -23.44 -12.00
CA ALA A 96 11.84 -24.18 -12.70
C ALA A 96 12.42 -23.42 -13.92
N LEU A 97 11.69 -22.42 -14.42
CA LEU A 97 12.10 -21.57 -15.53
C LEU A 97 12.51 -20.15 -15.10
N ASP A 98 12.63 -19.90 -13.79
CA ASP A 98 12.86 -18.59 -13.18
C ASP A 98 11.79 -17.52 -13.59
N ALA A 99 10.63 -17.96 -14.08
CA ALA A 99 9.58 -17.09 -14.56
C ALA A 99 8.74 -16.47 -13.43
N ASP A 100 8.78 -17.05 -12.24
CA ASP A 100 8.23 -16.50 -11.00
C ASP A 100 8.93 -15.21 -10.54
N LYS A 101 10.17 -14.98 -11.00
CA LYS A 101 10.90 -13.70 -10.82
C LYS A 101 10.45 -12.61 -11.80
N ILE A 102 9.80 -13.01 -12.89
CA ILE A 102 9.34 -12.10 -13.94
C ILE A 102 7.87 -11.73 -13.74
N PHE A 103 7.02 -12.73 -13.45
CA PHE A 103 5.60 -12.51 -13.25
C PHE A 103 5.27 -12.27 -11.78
N LYS A 104 4.46 -11.25 -11.51
CA LYS A 104 3.76 -11.15 -10.22
C LYS A 104 2.66 -12.20 -10.17
N VAL A 105 2.67 -13.03 -9.12
CA VAL A 105 1.72 -14.13 -8.94
C VAL A 105 0.86 -13.87 -7.71
N TYR A 106 -0.46 -13.90 -7.89
CA TYR A 106 -1.44 -13.67 -6.84
C TYR A 106 -2.29 -14.92 -6.58
N LYS A 107 -2.83 -15.02 -5.37
CA LYS A 107 -3.65 -16.17 -4.97
C LYS A 107 -4.98 -16.25 -5.74
N ASP A 108 -5.55 -15.11 -6.11
CA ASP A 108 -6.85 -14.99 -6.76
C ASP A 108 -6.97 -13.70 -7.60
N VAL A 109 -8.00 -13.62 -8.44
CA VAL A 109 -8.30 -12.48 -9.30
C VAL A 109 -8.46 -11.19 -8.51
N ARG A 110 -9.13 -11.23 -7.35
CA ARG A 110 -9.38 -10.05 -6.53
C ARG A 110 -8.08 -9.43 -6.01
N SER A 111 -7.16 -10.29 -5.54
CA SER A 111 -5.84 -9.84 -5.08
C SER A 111 -5.02 -9.23 -6.22
N ALA A 112 -5.12 -9.78 -7.44
CA ALA A 112 -4.47 -9.26 -8.62
C ALA A 112 -5.06 -7.91 -9.09
N VAL A 113 -6.39 -7.76 -9.04
CA VAL A 113 -7.08 -6.50 -9.38
C VAL A 113 -6.74 -5.40 -8.37
N ASN A 114 -6.59 -5.74 -7.08
CA ASN A 114 -6.18 -4.78 -6.06
C ASN A 114 -4.80 -4.17 -6.35
N LEU A 115 -3.90 -4.92 -7.00
CA LEU A 115 -2.61 -4.39 -7.45
C LEU A 115 -2.78 -3.21 -8.41
N TYR A 116 -3.74 -3.28 -9.35
CA TYR A 116 -4.01 -2.20 -10.30
C TYR A 116 -4.36 -0.90 -9.58
N PHE A 117 -5.25 -0.96 -8.60
CA PHE A 117 -5.59 0.20 -7.79
C PHE A 117 -4.38 0.77 -7.07
N TRP A 118 -3.51 -0.09 -6.57
CA TRP A 118 -2.36 0.30 -5.79
C TRP A 118 -1.20 0.85 -6.63
N GLU A 119 -0.80 0.14 -7.69
CA GLU A 119 0.38 0.49 -8.48
C GLU A 119 0.09 1.45 -9.64
N PHE A 120 -1.08 1.34 -10.28
CA PHE A 120 -1.36 2.05 -11.52
C PHE A 120 -2.29 3.25 -11.35
N GLN A 121 -3.30 3.15 -10.49
CA GLN A 121 -4.16 4.31 -10.23
C GLN A 121 -3.60 5.28 -9.20
N ASN A 122 -2.51 4.92 -8.52
CA ASN A 122 -1.93 5.71 -7.42
C ASN A 122 -2.99 6.20 -6.43
N LYS A 123 -3.98 5.35 -6.14
CA LYS A 123 -5.15 5.70 -5.36
C LYS A 123 -4.79 5.90 -3.90
N VAL A 124 -4.94 7.13 -3.44
CA VAL A 124 -4.79 7.44 -2.02
C VAL A 124 -5.95 6.80 -1.25
N GLU A 125 -5.65 5.85 -0.38
CA GLU A 125 -6.61 5.30 0.56
C GLU A 125 -6.61 6.12 1.85
N ARG A 126 -7.79 6.31 2.44
CA ARG A 126 -7.96 7.09 3.65
C ARG A 126 -8.60 6.25 4.75
N VAL A 127 -8.02 6.35 5.94
CA VAL A 127 -8.53 5.73 7.16
C VAL A 127 -8.63 6.83 8.22
N SER A 128 -9.78 6.95 8.86
CA SER A 128 -9.97 7.85 9.98
C SER A 128 -10.50 7.05 11.16
N LEU A 129 -9.96 7.31 12.35
CA LEU A 129 -10.40 6.70 13.59
C LEU A 129 -10.39 7.74 14.71
N THR A 130 -11.25 7.55 15.67
CA THR A 130 -11.37 8.37 16.87
C THR A 130 -11.37 7.45 18.08
N PHE A 131 -10.64 7.82 19.12
CA PHE A 131 -10.57 7.04 20.34
C PHE A 131 -10.52 7.95 21.59
N PRO A 132 -11.00 7.47 22.74
CA PRO A 132 -10.90 8.22 24.00
C PRO A 132 -9.46 8.58 24.33
N SER A 133 -9.24 9.78 24.89
CA SER A 133 -7.90 10.25 25.28
C SER A 133 -7.34 9.46 26.48
N GLN A 134 -7.03 8.18 26.23
CA GLN A 134 -6.51 7.22 27.20
C GLN A 134 -5.33 6.43 26.59
N LEU A 135 -4.23 6.32 27.35
CA LEU A 135 -3.01 5.63 26.89
C LEU A 135 -3.24 4.15 26.53
N SER A 136 -4.24 3.50 27.12
CA SER A 136 -4.57 2.09 26.84
C SER A 136 -4.97 1.81 25.39
N PHE A 137 -5.42 2.81 24.64
CA PHE A 137 -5.79 2.67 23.23
C PHE A 137 -4.59 2.81 22.27
N VAL A 138 -3.53 3.51 22.67
CA VAL A 138 -2.38 3.82 21.81
C VAL A 138 -1.73 2.58 21.19
N PRO A 139 -1.49 1.47 21.95
CA PRO A 139 -0.92 0.26 21.39
C PRO A 139 -1.73 -0.34 20.23
N ALA A 140 -3.07 -0.34 20.35
CA ALA A 140 -3.95 -0.87 19.32
C ALA A 140 -3.92 0.01 18.05
N VAL A 141 -3.92 1.33 18.22
CA VAL A 141 -3.88 2.30 17.11
C VAL A 141 -2.57 2.20 16.32
N ARG A 142 -1.41 2.22 17.01
CA ARG A 142 -0.11 2.10 16.33
C ARG A 142 0.05 0.78 15.57
N GLN A 143 -0.42 -0.34 16.16
CA GLN A 143 -0.38 -1.64 15.50
C GLN A 143 -1.28 -1.71 14.27
N LEU A 144 -2.47 -1.09 14.33
CA LEU A 144 -3.37 -1.00 13.18
C LEU A 144 -2.68 -0.29 12.02
N ILE A 145 -2.10 0.89 12.27
CA ILE A 145 -1.47 1.70 11.21
C ILE A 145 -0.23 1.00 10.67
N ARG A 146 0.58 0.36 11.52
CA ARG A 146 1.69 -0.50 11.08
C ARG A 146 1.22 -1.59 10.13
N ARG A 147 0.16 -2.34 10.49
CA ARG A 147 -0.39 -3.41 9.63
C ARG A 147 -0.90 -2.89 8.30
N ILE A 148 -1.53 -1.71 8.29
CA ILE A 148 -1.95 -1.05 7.05
C ILE A 148 -0.73 -0.78 6.16
N ALA A 149 0.36 -0.23 6.71
CA ALA A 149 1.59 0.02 5.97
C ALA A 149 2.22 -1.28 5.43
N GLU A 150 2.26 -2.35 6.24
CA GLU A 150 2.77 -3.66 5.82
C GLU A 150 1.92 -4.28 4.69
N GLN A 151 0.58 -4.16 4.76
CA GLN A 151 -0.33 -4.61 3.70
C GLN A 151 -0.17 -3.82 2.40
N LYS A 152 0.34 -2.61 2.49
CA LYS A 152 0.64 -1.72 1.37
C LYS A 152 2.10 -1.84 0.90
N GLU A 153 2.76 -2.93 1.26
CA GLU A 153 4.12 -3.28 0.83
C GLU A 153 5.21 -2.27 1.25
N TYR A 154 4.96 -1.49 2.31
CA TYR A 154 6.03 -0.73 2.94
C TYR A 154 7.03 -1.69 3.58
N THR A 155 8.32 -1.36 3.50
CA THR A 155 9.36 -2.19 4.11
C THR A 155 9.13 -2.35 5.62
N SER A 156 9.61 -3.46 6.21
CA SER A 156 9.52 -3.65 7.67
C SER A 156 10.17 -2.50 8.44
N LYS A 157 11.19 -1.86 7.87
CA LYS A 157 11.87 -0.70 8.43
C LYS A 157 10.98 0.54 8.41
N ASP A 158 10.28 0.79 7.30
CA ASP A 158 9.34 1.91 7.20
C ASP A 158 8.11 1.68 8.07
N ALA A 159 7.57 0.45 8.09
CA ALA A 159 6.44 0.10 8.94
C ALA A 159 6.77 0.31 10.44
N PHE A 160 7.99 -0.04 10.87
CA PHE A 160 8.47 0.22 12.23
C PHE A 160 8.62 1.72 12.52
N ARG A 161 9.15 2.51 11.57
CA ARG A 161 9.25 3.97 11.72
C ARG A 161 7.88 4.62 11.83
N ILE A 162 6.92 4.18 10.99
CA ILE A 162 5.53 4.65 11.02
C ILE A 162 4.90 4.32 12.38
N GLU A 163 5.08 3.09 12.87
CA GLU A 163 4.62 2.67 14.21
C GLU A 163 5.17 3.59 15.30
N THR A 164 6.47 3.89 15.27
CA THR A 164 7.14 4.75 16.24
C THR A 164 6.60 6.18 16.18
N ILE A 165 6.41 6.72 14.97
CA ILE A 165 5.82 8.05 14.75
C ILE A 165 4.43 8.13 15.38
N VAL A 166 3.58 7.15 15.10
CA VAL A 166 2.20 7.10 15.62
C VAL A 166 2.20 6.98 17.14
N ASP A 167 3.07 6.12 17.70
CA ASP A 167 3.19 5.93 19.14
C ASP A 167 3.51 7.24 19.86
N GLU A 168 4.55 7.94 19.39
CA GLU A 168 5.00 9.21 19.99
C GLU A 168 3.94 10.31 19.89
N ILE A 169 3.30 10.45 18.73
CA ILE A 169 2.29 11.51 18.55
C ILE A 169 1.01 11.20 19.32
N CYS A 170 0.54 9.94 19.35
CA CYS A 170 -0.63 9.54 20.12
C CYS A 170 -0.39 9.69 21.63
N ASN A 171 0.77 9.28 22.13
CA ASN A 171 1.13 9.47 23.54
C ASN A 171 1.12 10.97 23.90
N ASN A 172 1.75 11.81 23.07
CA ASN A 172 1.75 13.26 23.26
C ASN A 172 0.33 13.85 23.21
N ALA A 173 -0.52 13.38 22.28
CA ALA A 173 -1.89 13.83 22.16
C ALA A 173 -2.74 13.48 23.41
N VAL A 174 -2.51 12.31 24.02
CA VAL A 174 -3.17 11.90 25.25
C VAL A 174 -2.62 12.64 26.47
N GLU A 175 -1.30 12.74 26.63
CA GLU A 175 -0.65 13.35 27.79
C GLU A 175 -0.88 14.87 27.87
N HIS A 176 -0.88 15.54 26.71
CA HIS A 176 -1.03 16.99 26.63
C HIS A 176 -2.43 17.44 26.25
N GLY A 177 -3.33 16.50 25.94
CA GLY A 177 -4.74 16.77 25.75
C GLY A 177 -5.42 17.34 27.01
N SER A 178 -6.62 17.89 26.83
CA SER A 178 -7.41 18.34 27.95
C SER A 178 -7.85 17.14 28.81
N LYS A 179 -7.86 17.31 30.12
CA LYS A 179 -8.25 16.28 31.10
C LYS A 179 -9.76 16.26 31.40
N THR A 180 -10.56 17.06 30.72
CA THR A 180 -12.02 17.07 30.92
C THR A 180 -12.65 15.83 30.26
N ASP A 181 -13.67 15.25 30.91
CA ASP A 181 -14.38 14.06 30.41
C ASP A 181 -14.90 14.22 28.98
N GLY A 182 -14.86 13.13 28.22
CA GLY A 182 -15.36 13.05 26.85
C GLY A 182 -14.43 13.55 25.74
N LYS A 183 -13.14 13.76 26.04
CA LYS A 183 -12.16 14.17 25.01
C LYS A 183 -11.59 13.00 24.24
N GLU A 184 -11.38 13.24 22.96
CA GLU A 184 -11.00 12.23 21.98
C GLU A 184 -9.72 12.65 21.25
N VAL A 185 -8.98 11.65 20.81
CA VAL A 185 -7.89 11.78 19.86
C VAL A 185 -8.39 11.31 18.50
N GLN A 186 -8.22 12.14 17.48
CA GLN A 186 -8.57 11.80 16.11
C GLN A 186 -7.31 11.52 15.32
N VAL A 187 -7.32 10.42 14.57
CA VAL A 187 -6.24 10.02 13.69
C VAL A 187 -6.77 9.89 12.27
N SER A 188 -6.15 10.57 11.33
CA SER A 188 -6.41 10.46 9.91
C SER A 188 -5.14 10.01 9.20
N VAL A 189 -5.26 8.99 8.38
CA VAL A 189 -4.18 8.44 7.58
C VAL A 189 -4.60 8.47 6.12
N ALA A 190 -3.74 9.04 5.28
CA ALA A 190 -3.83 8.93 3.83
C ALA A 190 -2.57 8.20 3.34
N ILE A 191 -2.74 7.10 2.63
CA ILE A 191 -1.65 6.23 2.21
C ILE A 191 -1.78 5.87 0.73
N ASP A 192 -0.69 5.98 0.01
CA ASP A 192 -0.51 5.50 -1.35
C ASP A 192 0.80 4.71 -1.48
N ARG A 193 1.17 4.31 -2.69
CA ARG A 193 2.40 3.54 -2.94
C ARG A 193 3.70 4.30 -2.68
N HIS A 194 3.65 5.64 -2.62
CA HIS A 194 4.84 6.48 -2.49
C HIS A 194 5.01 7.07 -1.10
N LYS A 195 3.89 7.39 -0.44
CA LYS A 195 3.91 8.06 0.86
C LYS A 195 2.73 7.67 1.74
N ILE A 196 2.93 7.87 3.03
CA ILE A 196 1.88 7.91 4.04
C ILE A 196 1.87 9.29 4.69
N GLU A 197 0.69 9.87 4.79
CA GLU A 197 0.41 11.12 5.48
C GLU A 197 -0.46 10.82 6.69
N ILE A 198 -0.03 11.26 7.86
CA ILE A 198 -0.68 10.99 9.13
C ILE A 198 -0.98 12.34 9.78
N ALA A 199 -2.23 12.55 10.18
CA ALA A 199 -2.63 13.70 10.99
C ALA A 199 -3.26 13.19 12.28
N ILE A 200 -2.74 13.66 13.42
CA ILE A 200 -3.23 13.30 14.75
C ILE A 200 -3.58 14.59 15.47
N SER A 201 -4.84 14.69 15.87
CA SER A 201 -5.36 15.87 16.56
C SER A 201 -6.01 15.52 17.90
N ASN A 202 -5.90 16.44 18.82
CA ASN A 202 -6.57 16.42 20.11
C ASN A 202 -7.11 17.80 20.47
N THR A 203 -8.07 17.85 21.38
CA THR A 203 -8.43 19.11 22.06
C THR A 203 -7.46 19.34 23.22
N SER A 204 -6.96 20.55 23.38
CA SER A 204 -6.03 20.93 24.45
C SER A 204 -6.54 22.12 25.23
N ASP A 205 -6.13 22.23 26.49
CA ASP A 205 -6.40 23.41 27.30
C ASP A 205 -5.57 24.59 26.76
N PRO A 206 -6.09 25.82 26.75
CA PRO A 206 -5.41 27.00 26.16
C PRO A 206 -4.00 27.23 26.69
N GLU A 207 -3.75 27.00 27.99
CA GLU A 207 -2.42 27.15 28.61
C GLU A 207 -1.39 26.15 28.05
N LYS A 208 -1.83 24.95 27.69
CA LYS A 208 -0.97 23.92 27.08
C LYS A 208 -0.68 24.18 25.62
N VAL A 209 -1.61 24.81 24.90
CA VAL A 209 -1.42 25.24 23.50
C VAL A 209 -0.25 26.24 23.40
N GLU A 210 -0.10 27.15 24.36
CA GLU A 210 1.01 28.11 24.41
C GLU A 210 2.37 27.41 24.57
N ILE A 211 2.45 26.37 25.43
CA ILE A 211 3.66 25.57 25.61
C ILE A 211 4.03 24.86 24.30
N LEU A 212 3.04 24.28 23.58
CA LEU A 212 3.26 23.61 22.31
C LEU A 212 3.67 24.55 21.20
N LYS A 213 3.16 25.80 21.17
CA LYS A 213 3.64 26.86 20.26
C LYS A 213 5.12 27.15 20.45
N ASN A 214 5.59 27.17 21.69
CA ASN A 214 7.01 27.39 21.99
C ASN A 214 7.87 26.19 21.59
N ILE A 215 7.41 24.96 21.80
CA ILE A 215 8.09 23.74 21.33
C ILE A 215 8.14 23.69 19.80
N SER A 216 7.07 24.06 19.12
CA SER A 216 7.03 24.13 17.64
C SER A 216 8.07 25.10 17.09
N LYS A 217 8.22 26.29 17.69
CA LYS A 217 9.28 27.25 17.34
C LYS A 217 10.69 26.69 17.57
N TYR A 218 10.87 25.97 18.69
CA TYR A 218 12.15 25.33 19.01
C TYR A 218 12.52 24.23 17.99
N LEU A 219 11.54 23.38 17.60
CA LEU A 219 11.73 22.33 16.60
C LEU A 219 11.98 22.89 15.17
N SER A 220 11.57 24.12 14.90
CA SER A 220 11.85 24.82 13.65
C SER A 220 13.28 25.41 13.62
N SER A 221 13.98 25.42 14.75
CA SER A 221 15.36 25.86 14.83
C SER A 221 16.35 24.82 14.31
N PRO A 222 17.43 25.20 13.59
CA PRO A 222 18.45 24.26 13.11
C PRO A 222 19.30 23.62 14.21
N LYS A 223 19.21 24.09 15.45
CA LYS A 223 19.94 23.56 16.62
C LYS A 223 18.97 22.81 17.56
N ILE A 224 18.69 21.55 17.30
CA ILE A 224 17.97 20.70 18.23
C ILE A 224 18.95 20.16 19.27
N SER A 225 18.84 20.60 20.52
CA SER A 225 19.60 20.03 21.63
C SER A 225 18.81 18.87 22.23
N PHE A 226 19.35 17.65 22.15
CA PHE A 226 18.75 16.42 22.72
C PHE A 226 18.79 16.36 24.26
N HIS A 227 19.26 17.41 24.92
CA HIS A 227 19.41 17.43 26.38
C HIS A 227 18.13 17.78 27.15
N ASP A 228 17.13 18.32 26.47
CA ASP A 228 15.87 18.65 27.13
C ASP A 228 14.93 17.44 27.11
N LYS A 229 14.51 16.98 28.30
CA LYS A 229 13.59 15.83 28.45
C LYS A 229 12.22 16.09 27.81
N ARG A 230 11.84 17.36 27.66
CA ARG A 230 10.61 17.80 27.01
C ARG A 230 10.88 18.01 25.52
N GLY A 231 10.20 17.23 24.68
CA GLY A 231 10.29 17.35 23.20
C GLY A 231 11.14 16.29 22.51
N ARG A 232 11.72 15.32 23.24
CA ARG A 232 12.46 14.20 22.65
C ARG A 232 11.61 13.37 21.67
N GLY A 233 10.34 13.11 22.02
CA GLY A 233 9.42 12.36 21.17
C GLY A 233 9.16 13.05 19.85
N LEU A 234 8.84 14.35 19.85
CA LEU A 234 8.63 15.12 18.63
C LEU A 234 9.91 15.29 17.81
N ALA A 235 11.10 15.38 18.47
CA ALA A 235 12.37 15.37 17.77
C ALA A 235 12.63 14.03 17.06
N LEU A 236 12.28 12.91 17.70
CA LEU A 236 12.33 11.59 17.09
C LEU A 236 11.36 11.47 15.90
N VAL A 237 10.13 11.96 16.04
CA VAL A 237 9.15 12.00 14.94
C VAL A 237 9.74 12.78 13.75
N LYS A 238 10.30 13.95 13.99
CA LYS A 238 10.93 14.77 12.95
C LYS A 238 12.11 14.04 12.26
N MET A 239 12.91 13.28 13.00
CA MET A 239 14.01 12.47 12.42
C MET A 239 13.52 11.31 11.55
N LEU A 240 12.39 10.69 11.93
CA LEU A 240 11.85 9.52 11.25
C LEU A 240 10.95 9.86 10.06
N SER A 241 10.49 11.10 9.97
CA SER A 241 9.60 11.62 8.92
C SER A 241 10.37 12.36 7.83
N ASN A 242 9.73 12.53 6.67
CA ASN A 242 10.21 13.35 5.56
C ASN A 242 9.68 14.79 5.64
N ASP A 243 8.46 14.95 6.18
CA ASP A 243 7.89 16.24 6.51
C ASP A 243 7.16 16.17 7.85
N PHE A 244 7.20 17.26 8.59
CA PHE A 244 6.65 17.36 9.94
C PHE A 244 6.15 18.78 10.21
N LYS A 245 4.87 18.90 10.59
CA LYS A 245 4.24 20.17 10.90
C LYS A 245 3.34 20.05 12.12
N ILE A 246 3.29 21.08 12.95
CA ILE A 246 2.37 21.21 14.08
C ILE A 246 1.50 22.43 13.83
N ASP A 247 0.20 22.21 13.74
CA ASP A 247 -0.81 23.25 13.68
C ASP A 247 -1.49 23.37 15.06
N ASN A 248 -1.46 24.57 15.61
CA ASN A 248 -2.09 24.89 16.88
C ASN A 248 -3.28 25.82 16.63
N SER A 249 -4.41 25.48 17.21
CA SER A 249 -5.62 26.29 17.25
C SER A 249 -6.01 26.59 18.70
N ASP A 250 -6.97 27.47 18.91
CA ASP A 250 -7.46 27.79 20.25
C ASP A 250 -8.18 26.63 20.96
N ILE A 251 -8.52 25.59 20.19
CA ILE A 251 -9.26 24.41 20.69
C ILE A 251 -8.40 23.14 20.77
N GLY A 252 -7.17 23.18 20.20
CA GLY A 252 -6.33 21.99 20.22
C GLY A 252 -5.13 22.04 19.29
N THR A 253 -4.46 20.92 19.19
CA THR A 253 -3.24 20.73 18.39
C THR A 253 -3.46 19.64 17.36
N CYS A 254 -2.94 19.85 16.16
CA CYS A 254 -2.86 18.83 15.12
C CYS A 254 -1.40 18.68 14.67
N VAL A 255 -0.90 17.46 14.71
CA VAL A 255 0.43 17.10 14.21
C VAL A 255 0.29 16.40 12.88
N HIS A 256 0.91 16.93 11.85
CA HIS A 256 0.95 16.38 10.49
C HIS A 256 2.34 15.81 10.22
N VAL A 257 2.36 14.61 9.69
CA VAL A 257 3.59 13.90 9.33
C VAL A 257 3.43 13.27 7.96
N THR A 258 4.49 13.39 7.14
CA THR A 258 4.62 12.64 5.89
C THR A 258 5.85 11.74 5.96
N LYS A 259 5.68 10.47 5.65
CA LYS A 259 6.77 9.52 5.44
C LYS A 259 6.71 8.99 4.01
N ILE A 260 7.80 9.20 3.26
CA ILE A 260 7.98 8.65 1.92
C ILE A 260 8.45 7.21 2.08
N ARG A 261 7.90 6.31 1.26
CA ARG A 261 8.31 4.92 1.19
C ARG A 261 9.76 4.82 0.70
N GLU A 262 10.58 4.06 1.41
CA GLU A 262 11.94 3.70 0.95
C GLU A 262 11.83 2.47 0.03
N GLU A 263 12.55 2.49 -1.09
CA GLU A 263 12.64 1.37 -2.05
C GLU A 263 13.44 0.18 -1.48
#